data_1e7ff7af1de7bcf89387b443bfbe74fc
#
_entry.id   1e7ff7af1de7bcf89387b443bfbe74fc
#
_cell.length_a   1.000
_cell.length_b   1.000
_cell.length_c   1.000
_cell.angle_alpha   90.00
_cell.angle_beta   90.00
_cell.angle_gamma   90.00
#
_symmetry.space_group_name_H-M   'P 1'
#
loop_
_entity.id
_entity.type
_entity.pdbx_description
1 polymer ?
#
loop_
_entity_poly.entity_id
_entity_poly.type
_entity_poly.pdbx_seq_one_letter_code
_entity_poly.pdbx_strand_id
1 'polypeptide(L)'
;MAENNTSNIGFEKQIWDAACVLRGNIDASEYKSVVLGLIFLKYISDRFEAKYKELVEEGDGFEEDQDEYTAENIFFVPENARWSAIAAAAHTPEIGTVIDDAMRSIEKENKRLKDILPKNFARPELDKRRLGEVVDLFTNIQMIEHGNSKDILGRTYEYCLSKFAEQEGKLAGEFYTPSCVVRTLVEVLQPFNGRVYDPCCGSGGMFVQSAKFIENHGGNINKISVFGQDSNPTTWKMAQMNLAIRGIEADLGKFNADTFFNDCHPQLKADFIMANPPFNLSGWGADKLVDDVRWQYGTPPAGNANFAWLQHMIWHLAPNGRIGMVLANGSLSSQSGGEGEIRKNIINADLVDCIVAMPTQLFYTQIPVSLWFLAKNKKQKGKTLFIDARKLGTMVTRKLRELTDEDIKKIADTYNAFVDGTLEDEKGFCAVVTTQDIAKQDYILTPGRYVGIEEQEDDGGPFEVKMGRLTSELSELFTKSHELEAQIKERLGAIGFEI
;
A
#
# COMPACT_ATOMS: atom_id res chain seq x y z
N MET A 1 -10.66 24.12 10.43
CA MET A 1 -11.57 23.21 11.15
C MET A 1 -11.49 21.90 10.41
N ALA A 2 -10.80 20.91 11.00
CA ALA A 2 -10.67 19.59 10.41
C ALA A 2 -12.02 18.87 10.54
N GLU A 3 -12.70 18.65 9.44
CA GLU A 3 -13.86 17.76 9.40
C GLU A 3 -13.38 16.33 9.68
N ASN A 4 -13.78 15.82 10.82
CA ASN A 4 -13.58 14.44 11.22
C ASN A 4 -14.16 13.49 10.16
N ASN A 5 -13.29 12.79 9.48
CA ASN A 5 -13.58 11.77 8.45
C ASN A 5 -14.23 10.49 9.03
N THR A 6 -14.78 10.54 10.24
CA THR A 6 -15.45 9.41 10.92
C THR A 6 -16.96 9.29 10.62
N SER A 7 -17.55 10.23 9.88
CA SER A 7 -19.00 10.27 9.66
C SER A 7 -19.51 9.42 8.48
N ASN A 8 -18.64 8.75 7.69
CA ASN A 8 -19.03 8.00 6.49
C ASN A 8 -18.68 6.50 6.48
N ILE A 9 -18.39 5.90 7.63
CA ILE A 9 -18.13 4.45 7.75
C ILE A 9 -19.40 3.59 7.51
N GLY A 10 -20.57 4.19 7.35
CA GLY A 10 -21.83 3.48 7.18
C GLY A 10 -21.98 2.80 5.82
N PHE A 11 -21.59 3.49 4.75
CA PHE A 11 -21.82 3.06 3.37
C PHE A 11 -20.80 1.98 2.91
N GLU A 12 -19.52 2.23 3.09
CA GLU A 12 -18.45 1.28 2.74
C GLU A 12 -18.61 -0.03 3.50
N LYS A 13 -19.05 0.06 4.77
CA LYS A 13 -19.35 -1.11 5.58
C LYS A 13 -20.56 -1.89 5.04
N GLN A 14 -21.63 -1.22 4.60
CA GLN A 14 -22.81 -1.88 4.01
C GLN A 14 -22.43 -2.68 2.75
N ILE A 15 -21.60 -2.09 1.87
CA ILE A 15 -21.10 -2.78 0.67
C ILE A 15 -20.27 -4.00 1.05
N TRP A 16 -19.39 -3.85 2.05
CA TRP A 16 -18.58 -4.96 2.53
C TRP A 16 -19.43 -6.07 3.14
N ASP A 17 -20.40 -5.73 3.99
CA ASP A 17 -21.29 -6.69 4.62
C ASP A 17 -22.14 -7.42 3.56
N ALA A 18 -22.62 -6.72 2.54
CA ALA A 18 -23.31 -7.33 1.39
C ALA A 18 -22.37 -8.27 0.61
N ALA A 19 -21.16 -7.84 0.33
CA ALA A 19 -20.18 -8.69 -0.33
C ALA A 19 -19.83 -9.95 0.46
N CYS A 20 -19.85 -9.89 1.79
CA CYS A 20 -19.60 -11.05 2.67
C CYS A 20 -20.62 -12.20 2.48
N VAL A 21 -21.80 -11.94 1.92
CA VAL A 21 -22.79 -12.97 1.58
C VAL A 21 -22.22 -13.98 0.56
N LEU A 22 -21.34 -13.55 -0.34
CA LEU A 22 -20.66 -14.43 -1.30
C LEU A 22 -19.62 -15.34 -0.67
N ARG A 23 -19.26 -15.10 0.59
CA ARG A 23 -18.24 -15.87 1.29
C ARG A 23 -18.73 -17.31 1.51
N GLY A 24 -18.23 -18.22 0.73
CA GLY A 24 -18.59 -19.63 0.77
C GLY A 24 -17.37 -20.51 0.47
N ASN A 25 -17.52 -21.46 -0.45
CA ASN A 25 -16.48 -22.40 -0.85
C ASN A 25 -15.53 -21.87 -1.95
N ILE A 26 -15.38 -20.53 -2.04
CA ILE A 26 -14.55 -19.89 -3.07
C ILE A 26 -13.19 -19.54 -2.46
N ASP A 27 -12.11 -19.74 -3.22
CA ASP A 27 -10.77 -19.30 -2.84
C ASP A 27 -10.73 -17.78 -2.57
N ALA A 28 -9.93 -17.37 -1.60
CA ALA A 28 -9.87 -15.97 -1.17
C ALA A 28 -9.47 -15.00 -2.29
N SER A 29 -8.57 -15.43 -3.19
CA SER A 29 -8.12 -14.60 -4.32
C SER A 29 -9.22 -14.38 -5.36
N GLU A 30 -10.01 -15.41 -5.60
CA GLU A 30 -11.14 -15.37 -6.54
C GLU A 30 -12.32 -14.58 -5.97
N TYR A 31 -12.58 -14.74 -4.67
CA TYR A 31 -13.60 -13.97 -3.95
C TYR A 31 -13.36 -12.46 -4.08
N LYS A 32 -12.11 -12.00 -3.93
CA LYS A 32 -11.74 -10.59 -4.12
C LYS A 32 -12.11 -10.10 -5.52
N SER A 33 -11.74 -10.85 -6.55
CA SER A 33 -12.00 -10.50 -7.95
C SER A 33 -13.50 -10.35 -8.22
N VAL A 34 -14.32 -11.25 -7.69
CA VAL A 34 -15.78 -11.22 -7.84
C VAL A 34 -16.37 -9.99 -7.15
N VAL A 35 -16.00 -9.75 -5.89
CA VAL A 35 -16.53 -8.60 -5.11
C VAL A 35 -16.13 -7.27 -5.73
N LEU A 36 -14.85 -7.09 -6.01
CA LEU A 36 -14.34 -5.84 -6.60
C LEU A 36 -14.91 -5.62 -8.00
N GLY A 37 -15.10 -6.69 -8.78
CA GLY A 37 -15.76 -6.62 -10.08
C GLY A 37 -17.21 -6.17 -10.01
N LEU A 38 -17.99 -6.68 -9.04
CA LEU A 38 -19.38 -6.24 -8.84
C LEU A 38 -19.47 -4.78 -8.37
N ILE A 39 -18.61 -4.37 -7.45
CA ILE A 39 -18.53 -2.97 -6.98
C ILE A 39 -18.22 -2.06 -8.17
N PHE A 40 -17.24 -2.44 -8.99
CA PHE A 40 -16.87 -1.69 -10.17
C PHE A 40 -18.04 -1.58 -11.15
N LEU A 41 -18.68 -2.70 -11.47
CA LEU A 41 -19.80 -2.74 -12.40
C LEU A 41 -20.99 -1.88 -11.96
N LYS A 42 -21.37 -1.99 -10.68
CA LYS A 42 -22.44 -1.16 -10.11
C LYS A 42 -22.12 0.32 -10.24
N TYR A 43 -20.92 0.71 -9.87
CA TYR A 43 -20.52 2.11 -9.92
C TYR A 43 -20.51 2.69 -11.35
N ILE A 44 -19.85 1.98 -12.30
CA ILE A 44 -19.79 2.51 -13.67
C ILE A 44 -21.18 2.60 -14.29
N SER A 45 -22.08 1.64 -13.97
CA SER A 45 -23.46 1.70 -14.43
C SER A 45 -24.22 2.89 -13.81
N ASP A 46 -24.09 3.13 -12.50
CA ASP A 46 -24.73 4.26 -11.83
C ASP A 46 -24.21 5.61 -12.37
N ARG A 47 -22.90 5.72 -12.63
CA ARG A 47 -22.29 6.91 -13.24
C ARG A 47 -22.80 7.15 -14.64
N PHE A 48 -22.86 6.09 -15.44
CA PHE A 48 -23.41 6.13 -16.79
C PHE A 48 -24.90 6.57 -16.76
N GLU A 49 -25.72 5.94 -15.93
CA GLU A 49 -27.14 6.25 -15.83
C GLU A 49 -27.43 7.69 -15.35
N ALA A 50 -26.58 8.22 -14.47
CA ALA A 50 -26.70 9.61 -14.04
C ALA A 50 -26.46 10.58 -15.21
N LYS A 51 -25.39 10.37 -15.98
CA LYS A 51 -25.08 11.19 -17.16
C LYS A 51 -26.13 10.97 -18.28
N TYR A 52 -26.56 9.73 -18.48
CA TYR A 52 -27.61 9.40 -19.44
C TYR A 52 -28.91 10.20 -19.17
N LYS A 53 -29.35 10.30 -17.92
CA LYS A 53 -30.52 11.10 -17.52
C LYS A 53 -30.29 12.57 -17.78
N GLU A 54 -29.12 13.11 -17.47
CA GLU A 54 -28.76 14.50 -17.75
C GLU A 54 -28.91 14.80 -19.26
N LEU A 55 -28.28 13.98 -20.13
CA LEU A 55 -28.36 14.12 -21.58
C LEU A 55 -29.79 14.00 -22.13
N VAL A 56 -30.60 13.09 -21.56
CA VAL A 56 -32.03 12.98 -21.91
C VAL A 56 -32.81 14.24 -21.51
N GLU A 57 -32.50 14.86 -20.36
CA GLU A 57 -33.12 16.11 -19.89
C GLU A 57 -32.69 17.30 -20.77
N GLU A 58 -31.44 17.32 -21.27
CA GLU A 58 -30.98 18.32 -22.23
C GLU A 58 -31.72 18.23 -23.60
N GLY A 59 -32.11 17.03 -23.99
CA GLY A 59 -33.00 16.79 -25.13
C GLY A 59 -32.36 16.92 -26.52
N ASP A 60 -31.03 16.91 -26.59
CA ASP A 60 -30.28 17.06 -27.84
C ASP A 60 -30.09 15.72 -28.59
N GLY A 61 -30.45 14.57 -28.00
CA GLY A 61 -30.42 13.24 -28.62
C GLY A 61 -29.05 12.59 -28.63
N PHE A 62 -28.12 13.02 -27.75
CA PHE A 62 -26.75 12.48 -27.64
C PHE A 62 -26.57 11.47 -26.50
N GLU A 63 -27.64 11.00 -25.89
CA GLU A 63 -27.61 10.10 -24.72
C GLU A 63 -26.99 8.73 -25.00
N GLU A 64 -26.83 8.34 -26.27
CA GLU A 64 -26.12 7.12 -26.67
C GLU A 64 -24.78 7.42 -27.39
N ASP A 65 -24.30 8.68 -27.41
CA ASP A 65 -23.02 9.05 -27.98
C ASP A 65 -21.89 8.81 -26.99
N GLN A 66 -20.93 7.95 -27.31
CA GLN A 66 -19.78 7.59 -26.46
C GLN A 66 -18.88 8.79 -26.14
N ASP A 67 -18.78 9.77 -27.03
CA ASP A 67 -17.88 10.91 -26.87
C ASP A 67 -18.35 11.81 -25.70
N GLU A 68 -19.65 11.92 -25.44
CA GLU A 68 -20.22 12.66 -24.30
C GLU A 68 -19.78 12.09 -22.95
N TYR A 69 -19.66 10.78 -22.86
CA TYR A 69 -19.21 10.09 -21.64
C TYR A 69 -17.67 10.15 -21.51
N THR A 70 -16.97 9.95 -22.60
CA THR A 70 -15.49 9.94 -22.61
C THR A 70 -14.92 11.31 -22.21
N ALA A 71 -15.55 12.40 -22.65
CA ALA A 71 -15.17 13.77 -22.31
C ALA A 71 -15.15 14.03 -20.78
N GLU A 72 -16.04 13.37 -20.04
CA GLU A 72 -16.12 13.46 -18.58
C GLU A 72 -15.44 12.30 -17.83
N ASN A 73 -14.67 11.45 -18.51
CA ASN A 73 -14.07 10.24 -17.95
C ASN A 73 -15.11 9.28 -17.36
N ILE A 74 -16.28 9.16 -18.02
CA ILE A 74 -17.31 8.18 -17.70
C ILE A 74 -17.20 7.04 -18.70
N PHE A 75 -17.26 5.80 -18.20
CA PHE A 75 -17.28 4.63 -19.07
C PHE A 75 -18.64 4.46 -19.71
N PHE A 76 -18.65 4.22 -21.01
CA PHE A 76 -19.91 3.92 -21.73
C PHE A 76 -20.40 2.52 -21.34
N VAL A 77 -21.67 2.41 -20.96
CA VAL A 77 -22.29 1.14 -20.55
C VAL A 77 -23.40 0.76 -21.50
N PRO A 78 -23.18 -0.27 -22.39
CA PRO A 78 -24.21 -0.77 -23.28
C PRO A 78 -25.47 -1.23 -22.54
N GLU A 79 -26.63 -1.19 -23.20
CA GLU A 79 -27.93 -1.49 -22.60
C GLU A 79 -27.96 -2.85 -21.89
N ASN A 80 -27.39 -3.90 -22.49
CA ASN A 80 -27.30 -5.24 -21.90
C ASN A 80 -26.36 -5.35 -20.70
N ALA A 81 -25.56 -4.30 -20.42
CA ALA A 81 -24.61 -4.24 -19.32
C ALA A 81 -25.01 -3.24 -18.23
N ARG A 82 -26.10 -2.50 -18.40
CA ARG A 82 -26.64 -1.59 -17.39
C ARG A 82 -27.09 -2.37 -16.16
N TRP A 83 -26.94 -1.76 -14.98
CA TRP A 83 -27.28 -2.44 -13.73
C TRP A 83 -28.75 -2.92 -13.70
N SER A 84 -29.68 -2.21 -14.31
CA SER A 84 -31.08 -2.61 -14.46
C SER A 84 -31.24 -3.97 -15.16
N ALA A 85 -30.46 -4.24 -16.20
CA ALA A 85 -30.50 -5.52 -16.92
C ALA A 85 -29.93 -6.67 -16.04
N ILE A 86 -28.88 -6.40 -15.27
CA ILE A 86 -28.27 -7.36 -14.33
C ILE A 86 -29.24 -7.66 -13.19
N ALA A 87 -29.85 -6.62 -12.60
CA ALA A 87 -30.82 -6.77 -11.51
C ALA A 87 -32.07 -7.57 -11.96
N ALA A 88 -32.53 -7.39 -13.20
CA ALA A 88 -33.61 -8.20 -13.75
C ALA A 88 -33.31 -9.70 -13.84
N ALA A 89 -32.01 -10.06 -13.98
CA ALA A 89 -31.54 -11.43 -14.05
C ALA A 89 -31.12 -12.02 -12.68
N ALA A 90 -31.19 -11.25 -11.59
CA ALA A 90 -30.62 -11.60 -10.28
C ALA A 90 -31.07 -12.97 -9.74
N HIS A 91 -32.33 -13.33 -9.98
CA HIS A 91 -32.92 -14.60 -9.51
C HIS A 91 -32.97 -15.72 -10.57
N THR A 92 -32.22 -15.55 -11.67
CA THR A 92 -32.13 -16.59 -12.71
C THR A 92 -30.85 -17.41 -12.55
N PRO A 93 -30.83 -18.68 -13.01
CA PRO A 93 -29.61 -19.48 -13.04
C PRO A 93 -28.48 -18.87 -13.89
N GLU A 94 -28.87 -18.03 -14.86
CA GLU A 94 -27.98 -17.38 -15.83
C GLU A 94 -27.28 -16.13 -15.30
N ILE A 95 -27.57 -15.66 -14.09
CA ILE A 95 -27.03 -14.41 -13.53
C ILE A 95 -25.51 -14.29 -13.71
N GLY A 96 -24.76 -15.37 -13.49
CA GLY A 96 -23.31 -15.37 -13.69
C GLY A 96 -22.90 -15.11 -15.14
N THR A 97 -23.62 -15.71 -16.10
CA THR A 97 -23.38 -15.52 -17.54
C THR A 97 -23.76 -14.09 -17.96
N VAL A 98 -24.87 -13.58 -17.45
CA VAL A 98 -25.30 -12.19 -17.71
C VAL A 98 -24.22 -11.19 -17.26
N ILE A 99 -23.65 -11.38 -16.07
CA ILE A 99 -22.56 -10.51 -15.57
C ILE A 99 -21.30 -10.66 -16.44
N ASP A 100 -20.90 -11.88 -16.79
CA ASP A 100 -19.73 -12.10 -17.65
C ASP A 100 -19.91 -11.46 -19.04
N ASP A 101 -21.11 -11.51 -19.61
CA ASP A 101 -21.44 -10.88 -20.90
C ASP A 101 -21.51 -9.35 -20.79
N ALA A 102 -22.01 -8.83 -19.68
CA ALA A 102 -21.96 -7.41 -19.38
C ALA A 102 -20.52 -6.89 -19.33
N MET A 103 -19.62 -7.59 -18.61
CA MET A 103 -18.20 -7.25 -18.55
C MET A 103 -17.54 -7.25 -19.94
N ARG A 104 -17.85 -8.25 -20.79
CA ARG A 104 -17.35 -8.31 -22.17
C ARG A 104 -17.84 -7.14 -23.01
N SER A 105 -19.13 -6.79 -22.88
CA SER A 105 -19.74 -5.68 -23.62
C SER A 105 -19.13 -4.35 -23.24
N ILE A 106 -18.90 -4.11 -21.94
CA ILE A 106 -18.23 -2.90 -21.44
C ILE A 106 -16.80 -2.81 -21.97
N GLU A 107 -16.01 -3.88 -21.92
CA GLU A 107 -14.65 -3.90 -22.46
C GLU A 107 -14.59 -3.60 -23.96
N LYS A 108 -15.57 -4.06 -24.72
CA LYS A 108 -15.64 -3.85 -26.17
C LYS A 108 -15.79 -2.35 -26.48
N GLU A 109 -16.62 -1.66 -25.74
CA GLU A 109 -16.89 -0.22 -25.95
C GLU A 109 -15.83 0.68 -25.29
N ASN A 110 -15.09 0.19 -24.28
CA ASN A 110 -14.11 0.98 -23.56
C ASN A 110 -12.70 0.41 -23.71
N LYS A 111 -11.91 0.94 -24.63
CA LYS A 111 -10.54 0.47 -24.91
C LYS A 111 -9.63 0.42 -23.69
N ARG A 112 -9.82 1.33 -22.73
CA ARG A 112 -9.05 1.41 -21.48
C ARG A 112 -9.32 0.24 -20.52
N LEU A 113 -10.42 -0.49 -20.70
CA LEU A 113 -10.82 -1.64 -19.88
C LEU A 113 -10.56 -2.98 -20.55
N LYS A 114 -9.95 -2.98 -21.74
CA LYS A 114 -9.75 -4.21 -22.53
C LYS A 114 -8.98 -5.28 -21.74
N ASP A 115 -9.56 -6.47 -21.63
CA ASP A 115 -9.02 -7.67 -20.96
C ASP A 115 -8.74 -7.52 -19.45
N ILE A 116 -9.29 -6.46 -18.81
CA ILE A 116 -9.07 -6.14 -17.39
C ILE A 116 -10.17 -6.70 -16.51
N LEU A 117 -11.44 -6.58 -16.95
CA LEU A 117 -12.59 -6.91 -16.11
C LEU A 117 -12.68 -8.42 -15.80
N PRO A 118 -13.09 -8.82 -14.57
CA PRO A 118 -13.27 -10.21 -14.25
C PRO A 118 -14.45 -10.82 -15.03
N LYS A 119 -14.25 -12.02 -15.56
CA LYS A 119 -15.24 -12.80 -16.34
C LYS A 119 -15.33 -14.21 -15.81
N ASN A 120 -15.53 -14.35 -14.52
CA ASN A 120 -15.55 -15.61 -13.80
C ASN A 120 -16.80 -15.79 -12.91
N PHE A 121 -17.88 -15.08 -13.26
CA PHE A 121 -19.15 -15.14 -12.51
C PHE A 121 -20.01 -16.35 -12.90
N ALA A 122 -19.86 -16.87 -14.11
CA ALA A 122 -20.62 -18.03 -14.59
C ALA A 122 -20.11 -19.37 -14.02
N ARG A 123 -18.94 -19.42 -13.39
CA ARG A 123 -18.31 -20.64 -12.87
C ARG A 123 -19.21 -21.41 -11.90
N PRO A 124 -19.12 -22.78 -11.86
CA PRO A 124 -19.98 -23.62 -11.01
C PRO A 124 -19.78 -23.41 -9.51
N GLU A 125 -18.56 -23.05 -9.07
CA GLU A 125 -18.19 -22.87 -7.66
C GLU A 125 -18.84 -21.64 -7.03
N LEU A 126 -19.27 -20.66 -7.86
CA LEU A 126 -19.99 -19.48 -7.41
C LEU A 126 -21.48 -19.76 -7.31
N ASP A 127 -22.01 -19.76 -6.09
CA ASP A 127 -23.45 -19.97 -5.84
C ASP A 127 -24.27 -18.83 -6.46
N LYS A 128 -25.07 -19.17 -7.48
CA LYS A 128 -25.88 -18.20 -8.26
C LYS A 128 -26.96 -17.54 -7.43
N ARG A 129 -27.51 -18.23 -6.43
CA ARG A 129 -28.51 -17.65 -5.53
C ARG A 129 -27.86 -16.56 -4.68
N ARG A 130 -26.70 -16.83 -4.07
CA ARG A 130 -25.95 -15.83 -3.28
C ARG A 130 -25.50 -14.67 -4.14
N LEU A 131 -25.09 -14.92 -5.38
CA LEU A 131 -24.74 -13.87 -6.33
C LEU A 131 -25.94 -12.95 -6.59
N GLY A 132 -27.13 -13.51 -6.80
CA GLY A 132 -28.38 -12.74 -6.93
C GLY A 132 -28.71 -11.94 -5.68
N GLU A 133 -28.59 -12.53 -4.48
CA GLU A 133 -28.79 -11.82 -3.21
C GLU A 133 -27.86 -10.58 -3.09
N VAL A 134 -26.61 -10.68 -3.53
CA VAL A 134 -25.67 -9.55 -3.51
C VAL A 134 -26.05 -8.50 -4.56
N VAL A 135 -26.49 -8.92 -5.74
CA VAL A 135 -27.01 -7.97 -6.76
C VAL A 135 -28.20 -7.19 -6.20
N ASP A 136 -29.14 -7.85 -5.50
CA ASP A 136 -30.26 -7.15 -4.86
C ASP A 136 -29.80 -6.17 -3.77
N LEU A 137 -28.85 -6.59 -2.93
CA LEU A 137 -28.31 -5.71 -1.89
C LEU A 137 -27.65 -4.45 -2.51
N PHE A 138 -26.86 -4.64 -3.58
CA PHE A 138 -26.21 -3.55 -4.28
C PHE A 138 -27.21 -2.65 -5.03
N THR A 139 -28.31 -3.20 -5.51
CA THR A 139 -29.38 -2.45 -6.17
C THR A 139 -29.99 -1.40 -5.24
N ASN A 140 -30.10 -1.71 -3.95
CA ASN A 140 -30.62 -0.81 -2.93
C ASN A 140 -29.58 0.21 -2.41
N ILE A 141 -28.33 0.16 -2.87
CA ILE A 141 -27.27 1.07 -2.48
C ILE A 141 -27.09 2.12 -3.59
N GLN A 142 -27.32 3.39 -3.27
CA GLN A 142 -26.99 4.50 -4.17
C GLN A 142 -25.49 4.82 -4.06
N MET A 143 -24.74 4.52 -5.11
CA MET A 143 -23.28 4.78 -5.14
C MET A 143 -22.92 6.20 -5.57
N ILE A 144 -23.94 7.04 -5.91
CA ILE A 144 -23.74 8.41 -6.34
C ILE A 144 -24.59 9.32 -5.45
N GLU A 145 -23.94 10.09 -4.57
CA GLU A 145 -24.55 11.23 -3.91
C GLU A 145 -24.23 12.50 -4.70
N HIS A 146 -25.22 13.36 -4.86
CA HIS A 146 -25.08 14.63 -5.58
C HIS A 146 -23.94 15.47 -5.00
N GLY A 147 -22.86 15.66 -5.75
CA GLY A 147 -21.83 16.64 -5.49
C GLY A 147 -20.38 16.16 -5.30
N ASN A 148 -20.10 14.88 -4.95
CA ASN A 148 -18.74 14.40 -4.71
C ASN A 148 -18.48 12.95 -5.16
N SER A 149 -19.03 12.56 -6.30
CA SER A 149 -19.11 11.16 -6.75
C SER A 149 -17.77 10.49 -7.09
N LYS A 150 -16.72 11.24 -7.42
CA LYS A 150 -15.43 10.66 -7.83
C LYS A 150 -14.70 9.94 -6.68
N ASP A 151 -14.92 10.33 -5.43
CA ASP A 151 -14.17 9.77 -4.29
C ASP A 151 -14.89 8.59 -3.61
N ILE A 152 -16.22 8.45 -3.75
CA ILE A 152 -16.99 7.40 -3.07
C ILE A 152 -16.56 5.99 -3.52
N LEU A 153 -16.45 5.74 -4.83
CA LEU A 153 -15.98 4.45 -5.31
C LEU A 153 -14.54 4.19 -4.89
N GLY A 154 -13.69 5.22 -5.02
CA GLY A 154 -12.30 5.12 -4.63
C GLY A 154 -12.15 4.70 -3.17
N ARG A 155 -12.89 5.33 -2.26
CA ARG A 155 -12.92 4.98 -0.83
C ARG A 155 -13.48 3.60 -0.58
N THR A 156 -14.60 3.24 -1.24
CA THR A 156 -15.19 1.91 -1.14
C THR A 156 -14.23 0.83 -1.61
N TYR A 157 -13.56 1.06 -2.73
CA TYR A 157 -12.58 0.13 -3.28
C TYR A 157 -11.38 -0.04 -2.32
N GLU A 158 -10.82 1.04 -1.80
CA GLU A 158 -9.75 1.03 -0.80
C GLU A 158 -10.20 0.36 0.50
N TYR A 159 -11.42 0.63 0.96
CA TYR A 159 -11.99 -0.02 2.15
C TYR A 159 -12.09 -1.53 1.97
N CYS A 160 -12.61 -1.99 0.84
CA CYS A 160 -12.69 -3.43 0.55
C CYS A 160 -11.30 -4.06 0.45
N LEU A 161 -10.33 -3.40 -0.21
CA LEU A 161 -8.94 -3.87 -0.26
C LEU A 161 -8.33 -3.98 1.14
N SER A 162 -8.55 -2.99 2.01
CA SER A 162 -8.06 -3.03 3.39
C SER A 162 -8.70 -4.17 4.20
N LYS A 163 -9.99 -4.45 3.98
CA LYS A 163 -10.70 -5.57 4.62
C LYS A 163 -10.24 -6.93 4.12
N PHE A 164 -9.92 -7.07 2.85
CA PHE A 164 -9.26 -8.27 2.33
C PHE A 164 -7.88 -8.45 2.95
N ALA A 165 -7.10 -7.37 3.06
CA ALA A 165 -5.80 -7.39 3.72
C ALA A 165 -5.90 -7.82 5.19
N GLU A 166 -6.88 -7.28 5.94
CA GLU A 166 -7.14 -7.68 7.32
C GLU A 166 -7.40 -9.20 7.46
N GLN A 167 -8.12 -9.80 6.50
CA GLN A 167 -8.45 -11.21 6.51
C GLN A 167 -7.28 -12.12 6.14
N GLU A 168 -6.42 -11.69 5.22
CA GLU A 168 -5.25 -12.46 4.77
C GLU A 168 -4.05 -12.36 5.72
N GLY A 169 -4.04 -11.37 6.61
CA GLY A 169 -3.02 -11.24 7.64
C GLY A 169 -1.61 -11.11 7.06
N LYS A 170 -0.76 -12.15 7.20
CA LYS A 170 0.64 -12.10 6.77
C LYS A 170 0.84 -11.92 5.27
N LEU A 171 -0.06 -12.42 4.43
CA LEU A 171 0.00 -12.30 2.97
C LEU A 171 -0.53 -10.95 2.46
N ALA A 172 -1.18 -10.18 3.31
CA ALA A 172 -1.78 -8.90 2.95
C ALA A 172 -0.77 -7.86 2.45
N GLY A 173 0.45 -7.87 2.99
CA GLY A 173 1.51 -6.94 2.62
C GLY A 173 1.96 -7.02 1.16
N GLU A 174 1.63 -8.12 0.47
CA GLU A 174 2.02 -8.34 -0.92
C GLU A 174 1.15 -7.56 -1.93
N PHE A 175 -0.03 -7.08 -1.54
CA PHE A 175 -0.92 -6.37 -2.47
C PHE A 175 -1.52 -5.06 -1.92
N TYR A 176 -1.39 -4.80 -0.62
CA TYR A 176 -1.95 -3.62 0.01
C TYR A 176 -0.95 -2.96 0.97
N THR A 177 -0.69 -1.69 0.72
CA THR A 177 0.10 -0.82 1.61
C THR A 177 -0.85 0.12 2.35
N PRO A 178 -0.78 0.22 3.70
CA PRO A 178 -1.62 1.14 4.46
C PRO A 178 -1.51 2.58 3.96
N SER A 179 -2.63 3.26 3.83
CA SER A 179 -2.69 4.60 3.23
C SER A 179 -1.81 5.62 3.96
N CYS A 180 -1.70 5.54 5.29
CA CYS A 180 -0.82 6.43 6.07
C CYS A 180 0.66 6.25 5.71
N VAL A 181 1.11 5.02 5.42
CA VAL A 181 2.49 4.75 4.98
C VAL A 181 2.73 5.32 3.58
N VAL A 182 1.79 5.09 2.65
CA VAL A 182 1.89 5.62 1.29
C VAL A 182 1.89 7.15 1.31
N ARG A 183 1.02 7.77 2.10
CA ARG A 183 0.95 9.22 2.27
C ARG A 183 2.27 9.79 2.81
N THR A 184 2.90 9.10 3.77
CA THR A 184 4.21 9.52 4.29
C THR A 184 5.26 9.52 3.16
N LEU A 185 5.31 8.48 2.31
CA LEU A 185 6.22 8.45 1.16
C LEU A 185 5.95 9.60 0.20
N VAL A 186 4.69 9.85 -0.14
CA VAL A 186 4.28 10.87 -1.10
C VAL A 186 4.54 12.29 -0.57
N GLU A 187 4.25 12.56 0.71
CA GLU A 187 4.49 13.86 1.35
C GLU A 187 6.00 14.19 1.44
N VAL A 188 6.86 13.18 1.61
CA VAL A 188 8.31 13.36 1.60
C VAL A 188 8.85 13.55 0.18
N LEU A 189 8.38 12.78 -0.79
CA LEU A 189 8.90 12.80 -2.17
C LEU A 189 8.33 13.93 -3.02
N GLN A 190 7.07 14.33 -2.77
CA GLN A 190 6.37 15.41 -3.47
C GLN A 190 6.37 15.28 -5.01
N PRO A 191 5.74 14.24 -5.58
CA PRO A 191 5.77 13.95 -7.02
C PRO A 191 4.81 14.86 -7.81
N PHE A 192 5.08 16.16 -7.89
CA PHE A 192 4.23 17.14 -8.59
C PHE A 192 4.25 17.01 -10.12
N ASN A 193 5.32 16.45 -10.69
CA ASN A 193 5.50 16.28 -12.12
C ASN A 193 6.57 15.23 -12.42
N GLY A 194 6.58 14.68 -13.63
CA GLY A 194 7.57 13.73 -14.09
C GLY A 194 7.07 12.28 -14.07
N ARG A 195 8.00 11.35 -14.18
CA ARG A 195 7.73 9.92 -14.28
C ARG A 195 7.72 9.28 -12.89
N VAL A 196 6.60 8.69 -12.53
CA VAL A 196 6.40 7.96 -11.27
C VAL A 196 6.38 6.47 -11.58
N TYR A 197 7.20 5.68 -10.89
CA TYR A 197 7.35 4.25 -11.14
C TYR A 197 7.20 3.43 -9.86
N ASP A 198 6.49 2.30 -9.98
CA ASP A 198 6.40 1.26 -8.94
C ASP A 198 6.63 -0.12 -9.58
N PRO A 199 7.77 -0.79 -9.31
CA PRO A 199 8.11 -2.09 -9.91
C PRO A 199 7.31 -3.27 -9.34
N CYS A 200 6.50 -3.07 -8.31
CA CYS A 200 5.68 -4.08 -7.64
C CYS A 200 4.38 -3.43 -7.14
N CYS A 201 3.62 -2.84 -8.08
CA CYS A 201 2.61 -1.82 -7.81
C CYS A 201 1.39 -2.32 -7.01
N GLY A 202 1.26 -3.62 -6.78
CA GLY A 202 0.14 -4.16 -6.04
C GLY A 202 -1.21 -3.71 -6.62
N SER A 203 -2.06 -3.15 -5.78
CA SER A 203 -3.33 -2.56 -6.20
C SER A 203 -3.25 -1.14 -6.77
N GLY A 204 -2.06 -0.60 -7.00
CA GLY A 204 -1.83 0.76 -7.51
C GLY A 204 -1.95 1.87 -6.46
N GLY A 205 -1.88 1.52 -5.17
CA GLY A 205 -2.07 2.46 -4.06
C GLY A 205 -1.10 3.65 -4.06
N MET A 206 0.18 3.43 -4.45
CA MET A 206 1.18 4.49 -4.56
C MET A 206 0.76 5.58 -5.57
N PHE A 207 0.24 5.17 -6.72
CA PHE A 207 -0.21 6.08 -7.77
C PHE A 207 -1.45 6.86 -7.36
N VAL A 208 -2.40 6.18 -6.70
CA VAL A 208 -3.63 6.82 -6.19
C VAL A 208 -3.30 7.92 -5.18
N GLN A 209 -2.41 7.67 -4.23
CA GLN A 209 -2.02 8.68 -3.24
C GLN A 209 -1.18 9.81 -3.87
N SER A 210 -0.36 9.51 -4.87
CA SER A 210 0.34 10.55 -5.65
C SER A 210 -0.64 11.49 -6.36
N ALA A 211 -1.69 10.94 -6.96
CA ALA A 211 -2.75 11.71 -7.59
C ALA A 211 -3.49 12.61 -6.58
N LYS A 212 -3.91 12.04 -5.44
CA LYS A 212 -4.56 12.79 -4.35
C LYS A 212 -3.65 13.90 -3.80
N PHE A 213 -2.37 13.62 -3.65
CA PHE A 213 -1.39 14.64 -3.22
C PHE A 213 -1.36 15.84 -4.18
N ILE A 214 -1.27 15.56 -5.47
CA ILE A 214 -1.24 16.61 -6.51
C ILE A 214 -2.53 17.43 -6.46
N GLU A 215 -3.69 16.79 -6.41
CA GLU A 215 -5.00 17.46 -6.33
C GLU A 215 -5.14 18.33 -5.08
N ASN A 216 -4.76 17.81 -3.90
CA ASN A 216 -4.82 18.54 -2.62
C ASN A 216 -3.92 19.78 -2.60
N HIS A 217 -2.85 19.79 -3.39
CA HIS A 217 -1.93 20.93 -3.51
C HIS A 217 -2.22 21.82 -4.75
N GLY A 218 -3.42 21.66 -5.36
CA GLY A 218 -3.84 22.47 -6.52
C GLY A 218 -3.04 22.22 -7.78
N GLY A 219 -2.37 21.07 -7.88
CA GLY A 219 -1.61 20.64 -9.04
C GLY A 219 -2.51 20.02 -10.13
N ASN A 220 -1.87 19.61 -11.24
CA ASN A 220 -2.54 18.92 -12.35
C ASN A 220 -1.95 17.52 -12.48
N ILE A 221 -2.79 16.49 -12.31
CA ILE A 221 -2.41 15.08 -12.41
C ILE A 221 -1.80 14.72 -13.79
N ASN A 222 -2.19 15.41 -14.85
CA ASN A 222 -1.65 15.18 -16.19
C ASN A 222 -0.16 15.55 -16.33
N LYS A 223 0.45 16.13 -15.29
CA LYS A 223 1.89 16.41 -15.25
C LYS A 223 2.74 15.21 -14.83
N ILE A 224 2.13 14.16 -14.31
CA ILE A 224 2.83 12.91 -14.03
C ILE A 224 2.52 11.87 -15.09
N SER A 225 3.52 11.03 -15.38
CA SER A 225 3.37 9.82 -16.20
C SER A 225 3.62 8.63 -15.29
N VAL A 226 2.63 7.75 -15.18
CA VAL A 226 2.63 6.63 -14.24
C VAL A 226 3.06 5.35 -14.94
N PHE A 227 4.04 4.66 -14.36
CA PHE A 227 4.57 3.39 -14.83
C PHE A 227 4.58 2.38 -13.70
N GLY A 228 4.25 1.13 -13.99
CA GLY A 228 4.30 0.09 -12.97
C GLY A 228 4.24 -1.30 -13.58
N GLN A 229 4.41 -2.30 -12.73
CA GLN A 229 4.13 -3.70 -13.06
C GLN A 229 3.87 -4.51 -11.79
N ASP A 230 3.27 -5.66 -11.96
CA ASP A 230 3.06 -6.65 -10.91
C ASP A 230 3.12 -8.06 -11.49
N SER A 231 3.66 -9.01 -10.75
CA SER A 231 3.77 -10.41 -11.20
C SER A 231 2.46 -11.18 -11.10
N ASN A 232 1.59 -10.80 -10.16
CA ASN A 232 0.33 -11.48 -9.93
C ASN A 232 -0.76 -10.98 -10.91
N PRO A 233 -1.34 -11.86 -11.75
CA PRO A 233 -2.32 -11.45 -12.76
C PRO A 233 -3.58 -10.82 -12.18
N THR A 234 -4.04 -11.29 -11.03
CA THR A 234 -5.23 -10.75 -10.36
C THR A 234 -4.94 -9.37 -9.78
N THR A 235 -3.81 -9.21 -9.11
CA THR A 235 -3.37 -7.94 -8.52
C THR A 235 -3.11 -6.89 -9.61
N TRP A 236 -2.47 -7.27 -10.71
CA TRP A 236 -2.25 -6.40 -11.88
C TRP A 236 -3.57 -5.88 -12.48
N LYS A 237 -4.58 -6.77 -12.65
CA LYS A 237 -5.91 -6.34 -13.10
C LYS A 237 -6.61 -5.42 -12.09
N MET A 238 -6.48 -5.71 -10.80
CA MET A 238 -7.01 -4.83 -9.74
C MET A 238 -6.38 -3.43 -9.79
N ALA A 239 -5.07 -3.33 -10.02
CA ALA A 239 -4.41 -2.04 -10.19
C ALA A 239 -4.97 -1.27 -11.38
N GLN A 240 -5.12 -1.91 -12.53
CA GLN A 240 -5.69 -1.28 -13.73
C GLN A 240 -7.12 -0.77 -13.49
N MET A 241 -7.98 -1.59 -12.86
CA MET A 241 -9.33 -1.17 -12.49
C MET A 241 -9.31 0.02 -11.53
N ASN A 242 -8.46 -0.05 -10.50
CA ASN A 242 -8.31 0.99 -9.48
C ASN A 242 -7.90 2.35 -10.07
N LEU A 243 -6.96 2.34 -11.01
CA LEU A 243 -6.50 3.54 -11.71
C LEU A 243 -7.52 4.04 -12.72
N ALA A 244 -8.16 3.14 -13.47
CA ALA A 244 -9.19 3.48 -14.45
C ALA A 244 -10.39 4.20 -13.83
N ILE A 245 -10.85 3.72 -12.66
CA ILE A 245 -11.94 4.35 -11.86
C ILE A 245 -11.65 5.82 -11.57
N ARG A 246 -10.38 6.16 -11.31
CA ARG A 246 -9.94 7.50 -10.92
C ARG A 246 -9.49 8.36 -12.12
N GLY A 247 -9.59 7.82 -13.32
CA GLY A 247 -9.12 8.50 -14.52
C GLY A 247 -7.59 8.67 -14.58
N ILE A 248 -6.84 7.88 -13.80
CA ILE A 248 -5.38 7.89 -13.81
C ILE A 248 -4.88 7.05 -14.98
N GLU A 249 -4.19 7.67 -15.92
CA GLU A 249 -3.52 6.97 -17.01
C GLU A 249 -2.20 6.38 -16.51
N ALA A 250 -2.01 5.07 -16.75
CA ALA A 250 -0.82 4.35 -16.32
C ALA A 250 -0.40 3.31 -17.36
N ASP A 251 0.88 3.18 -17.56
CA ASP A 251 1.48 2.05 -18.27
C ASP A 251 1.94 1.00 -17.24
N LEU A 252 1.13 -0.05 -17.07
CA LEU A 252 1.43 -1.18 -16.19
C LEU A 252 2.02 -2.39 -16.95
N GLY A 253 2.52 -2.17 -18.15
CA GLY A 253 2.94 -3.22 -19.08
C GLY A 253 1.75 -3.87 -19.80
N LYS A 254 2.04 -4.64 -20.83
CA LYS A 254 1.01 -5.31 -21.65
C LYS A 254 0.36 -6.50 -20.93
N PHE A 255 1.03 -7.07 -19.94
CA PHE A 255 0.62 -8.22 -19.13
C PHE A 255 1.33 -8.17 -17.77
N ASN A 256 0.84 -8.94 -16.81
CA ASN A 256 1.53 -9.12 -15.53
C ASN A 256 2.91 -9.78 -15.74
N ALA A 257 3.93 -9.30 -15.05
CA ALA A 257 5.30 -9.79 -15.25
C ALA A 257 6.13 -9.71 -13.98
N ASP A 258 7.03 -10.68 -13.81
CA ASP A 258 8.05 -10.66 -12.77
C ASP A 258 9.11 -9.61 -13.10
N THR A 259 9.29 -8.66 -12.22
CA THR A 259 10.18 -7.50 -12.37
C THR A 259 11.64 -7.86 -12.56
N PHE A 260 12.09 -8.95 -11.97
CA PHE A 260 13.49 -9.35 -12.10
C PHE A 260 13.78 -10.03 -13.43
N PHE A 261 12.83 -10.84 -13.94
CA PHE A 261 12.99 -11.63 -15.16
C PHE A 261 12.40 -11.02 -16.41
N ASN A 262 11.39 -10.19 -16.25
CA ASN A 262 10.67 -9.59 -17.37
C ASN A 262 10.28 -8.16 -17.04
N ASP A 263 11.27 -7.28 -17.04
CA ASP A 263 11.08 -5.85 -16.84
C ASP A 263 10.26 -5.25 -17.99
N CYS A 264 9.07 -4.78 -17.66
CA CYS A 264 8.17 -4.19 -18.66
C CYS A 264 8.62 -2.80 -19.14
N HIS A 265 9.54 -2.15 -18.40
CA HIS A 265 9.97 -0.77 -18.66
C HIS A 265 11.50 -0.61 -18.72
N PRO A 266 12.26 -1.44 -19.47
CA PRO A 266 13.73 -1.54 -19.36
C PRO A 266 14.48 -0.25 -19.67
N GLN A 267 13.87 0.67 -20.44
CA GLN A 267 14.46 1.96 -20.79
C GLN A 267 14.01 3.11 -19.87
N LEU A 268 13.08 2.85 -18.95
CA LEU A 268 12.56 3.89 -18.08
C LEU A 268 13.65 4.41 -17.13
N LYS A 269 13.73 5.74 -17.05
CA LYS A 269 14.45 6.46 -15.98
C LYS A 269 13.45 7.35 -15.28
N ALA A 270 12.98 6.92 -14.11
CA ALA A 270 11.92 7.56 -13.36
C ALA A 270 12.45 8.71 -12.50
N ASP A 271 11.63 9.74 -12.37
CA ASP A 271 11.93 10.90 -11.53
C ASP A 271 11.58 10.60 -10.07
N PHE A 272 10.52 9.79 -9.86
CA PHE A 272 10.11 9.28 -8.55
C PHE A 272 9.85 7.78 -8.64
N ILE A 273 10.39 7.02 -7.70
CA ILE A 273 10.10 5.59 -7.55
C ILE A 273 9.56 5.38 -6.14
N MET A 274 8.37 4.80 -6.04
CA MET A 274 7.74 4.50 -4.75
C MET A 274 7.29 3.06 -4.74
N ALA A 275 7.73 2.27 -3.77
CA ALA A 275 7.41 0.86 -3.74
C ALA A 275 7.31 0.28 -2.33
N ASN A 276 6.46 -0.72 -2.19
CA ASN A 276 6.41 -1.62 -1.06
C ASN A 276 6.59 -3.07 -1.56
N PRO A 277 7.83 -3.51 -1.83
CA PRO A 277 8.07 -4.84 -2.35
C PRO A 277 7.80 -5.93 -1.31
N PRO A 278 7.58 -7.19 -1.72
CA PRO A 278 7.46 -8.32 -0.82
C PRO A 278 8.65 -8.42 0.14
N PHE A 279 8.37 -8.43 1.47
CA PHE A 279 9.44 -8.42 2.48
C PHE A 279 10.17 -9.75 2.54
N ASN A 280 11.50 -9.69 2.52
CA ASN A 280 12.38 -10.85 2.71
C ASN A 280 12.06 -12.01 1.76
N LEU A 281 11.67 -11.72 0.53
CA LEU A 281 11.34 -12.73 -0.50
C LEU A 281 12.52 -13.64 -0.74
N SER A 282 12.35 -14.93 -0.48
CA SER A 282 13.31 -16.00 -0.79
C SER A 282 12.92 -16.72 -2.08
N GLY A 283 13.89 -17.41 -2.69
CA GLY A 283 13.63 -18.21 -3.89
C GLY A 283 13.23 -17.39 -5.11
N TRP A 284 13.64 -16.13 -5.18
CA TRP A 284 13.36 -15.18 -6.25
C TRP A 284 14.17 -15.40 -7.54
N GLY A 285 14.88 -16.54 -7.65
CA GLY A 285 15.63 -16.93 -8.85
C GLY A 285 17.00 -16.25 -9.00
N ALA A 286 17.62 -15.83 -7.89
CA ALA A 286 18.91 -15.14 -7.85
C ALA A 286 20.02 -15.88 -8.61
N ASP A 287 20.00 -17.22 -8.61
CA ASP A 287 20.95 -18.08 -9.31
C ASP A 287 21.01 -17.85 -10.82
N LYS A 288 19.93 -17.38 -11.41
CA LYS A 288 19.82 -17.06 -12.83
C LYS A 288 20.19 -15.61 -13.16
N LEU A 289 20.38 -14.78 -12.15
CA LEU A 289 20.61 -13.34 -12.26
C LEU A 289 21.94 -12.89 -11.64
N VAL A 290 22.91 -13.81 -11.46
CA VAL A 290 24.19 -13.50 -10.79
C VAL A 290 24.96 -12.38 -11.47
N ASP A 291 24.95 -12.34 -12.81
CA ASP A 291 25.67 -11.36 -13.65
C ASP A 291 24.75 -10.23 -14.15
N ASP A 292 23.62 -9.98 -13.49
CA ASP A 292 22.68 -8.94 -13.91
C ASP A 292 23.30 -7.56 -13.75
N VAL A 293 23.17 -6.73 -14.78
CA VAL A 293 23.76 -5.38 -14.85
C VAL A 293 23.22 -4.42 -13.79
N ARG A 294 22.10 -4.73 -13.17
CA ARG A 294 21.50 -3.95 -12.07
C ARG A 294 22.28 -4.06 -10.76
N TRP A 295 23.05 -5.14 -10.56
CA TRP A 295 23.78 -5.41 -9.30
C TRP A 295 25.07 -4.61 -9.16
N GLN A 296 25.01 -3.29 -9.33
CA GLN A 296 26.15 -2.39 -9.30
C GLN A 296 26.81 -2.26 -7.92
N TYR A 297 26.09 -2.58 -6.86
CA TYR A 297 26.55 -2.45 -5.48
C TYR A 297 26.87 -3.80 -4.83
N GLY A 298 26.73 -4.88 -5.57
CA GLY A 298 26.97 -6.26 -5.13
C GLY A 298 25.78 -7.16 -5.43
N THR A 299 26.07 -8.46 -5.65
CA THR A 299 25.04 -9.46 -5.99
C THR A 299 24.15 -9.75 -4.79
N PRO A 300 22.81 -9.55 -4.89
CA PRO A 300 21.90 -9.81 -3.78
C PRO A 300 21.81 -11.30 -3.44
N PRO A 301 21.64 -11.68 -2.16
CA PRO A 301 21.57 -13.06 -1.74
C PRO A 301 20.30 -13.76 -2.23
N ALA A 302 20.40 -15.05 -2.57
CA ALA A 302 19.26 -15.87 -2.98
C ALA A 302 18.18 -16.01 -1.89
N GLY A 303 18.55 -15.89 -0.63
CA GLY A 303 17.63 -16.01 0.50
C GLY A 303 16.81 -14.76 0.80
N ASN A 304 17.14 -13.61 0.18
CA ASN A 304 16.45 -12.33 0.45
C ASN A 304 16.59 -11.33 -0.70
N ALA A 305 15.47 -10.93 -1.29
CA ALA A 305 15.42 -10.01 -2.43
C ALA A 305 15.42 -8.52 -2.05
N ASN A 306 15.47 -8.13 -0.77
CA ASN A 306 15.35 -6.71 -0.36
C ASN A 306 16.34 -5.81 -1.13
N PHE A 307 17.59 -6.20 -1.24
CA PHE A 307 18.60 -5.44 -1.96
C PHE A 307 18.58 -5.65 -3.49
N ALA A 308 17.89 -6.67 -3.99
CA ALA A 308 17.59 -6.80 -5.41
C ALA A 308 16.57 -5.74 -5.83
N TRP A 309 15.48 -5.59 -5.07
CA TRP A 309 14.48 -4.53 -5.26
C TRP A 309 15.12 -3.14 -5.21
N LEU A 310 15.95 -2.88 -4.19
CA LEU A 310 16.60 -1.60 -4.04
C LEU A 310 17.52 -1.27 -5.23
N GLN A 311 18.35 -2.23 -5.68
CA GLN A 311 19.23 -2.03 -6.82
C GLN A 311 18.48 -1.93 -8.15
N HIS A 312 17.37 -2.66 -8.33
CA HIS A 312 16.50 -2.48 -9.49
C HIS A 312 15.94 -1.05 -9.56
N MET A 313 15.49 -0.50 -8.44
CA MET A 313 15.01 0.89 -8.39
C MET A 313 16.13 1.91 -8.66
N ILE A 314 17.33 1.71 -8.09
CA ILE A 314 18.48 2.58 -8.36
C ILE A 314 18.84 2.55 -9.85
N TRP A 315 18.73 1.38 -10.51
CA TRP A 315 18.95 1.23 -11.93
C TRP A 315 17.96 2.06 -12.76
N HIS A 316 16.69 2.08 -12.37
CA HIS A 316 15.62 2.84 -13.03
C HIS A 316 15.55 4.32 -12.62
N LEU A 317 16.39 4.77 -11.71
CA LEU A 317 16.35 6.13 -11.21
C LEU A 317 16.97 7.12 -12.21
N ALA A 318 16.26 8.20 -12.51
CA ALA A 318 16.78 9.34 -13.27
C ALA A 318 17.96 10.03 -12.53
N PRO A 319 18.79 10.86 -13.21
CA PRO A 319 19.92 11.52 -12.56
C PRO A 319 19.57 12.37 -11.34
N ASN A 320 18.40 13.02 -11.35
CA ASN A 320 17.88 13.81 -10.22
C ASN A 320 16.71 13.12 -9.50
N GLY A 321 16.52 11.84 -9.79
CA GLY A 321 15.39 11.08 -9.27
C GLY A 321 15.54 10.74 -7.78
N ARG A 322 14.39 10.42 -7.17
CA ARG A 322 14.26 10.04 -5.77
C ARG A 322 13.50 8.72 -5.62
N ILE A 323 13.89 7.94 -4.64
CA ILE A 323 13.20 6.69 -4.26
C ILE A 323 12.61 6.85 -2.87
N GLY A 324 11.40 6.33 -2.66
CA GLY A 324 10.81 6.05 -1.37
C GLY A 324 10.38 4.57 -1.32
N MET A 325 10.99 3.80 -0.45
CA MET A 325 10.78 2.35 -0.39
C MET A 325 10.47 1.90 1.02
N VAL A 326 9.52 0.98 1.14
CA VAL A 326 9.20 0.32 2.41
C VAL A 326 10.00 -0.99 2.51
N LEU A 327 10.72 -1.19 3.59
CA LEU A 327 11.42 -2.45 3.87
C LEU A 327 11.24 -2.88 5.32
N ALA A 328 11.33 -4.18 5.57
CA ALA A 328 11.42 -4.70 6.94
C ALA A 328 12.71 -4.21 7.62
N ASN A 329 12.64 -3.94 8.93
CA ASN A 329 13.76 -3.37 9.69
C ASN A 329 15.05 -4.21 9.64
N GLY A 330 14.96 -5.51 9.35
CA GLY A 330 16.14 -6.36 9.12
C GLY A 330 17.09 -5.80 8.06
N SER A 331 16.57 -5.10 7.04
CA SER A 331 17.36 -4.47 5.98
C SER A 331 18.36 -3.43 6.50
N LEU A 332 18.04 -2.78 7.64
CA LEU A 332 18.89 -1.74 8.24
C LEU A 332 20.18 -2.27 8.86
N SER A 333 20.22 -3.55 9.26
CA SER A 333 21.31 -4.10 10.08
C SER A 333 21.81 -5.48 9.65
N SER A 334 21.07 -6.22 8.81
CA SER A 334 21.48 -7.56 8.36
C SER A 334 22.86 -7.57 7.70
N GLN A 335 23.66 -8.59 8.06
CA GLN A 335 24.96 -8.88 7.46
C GLN A 335 24.92 -10.18 6.63
N SER A 336 23.78 -10.88 6.65
CA SER A 336 23.61 -12.18 6.02
C SER A 336 23.75 -12.11 4.51
N GLY A 337 24.42 -13.11 3.92
CA GLY A 337 24.50 -13.25 2.45
C GLY A 337 25.11 -12.06 1.71
N GLY A 338 25.91 -11.22 2.36
CA GLY A 338 26.53 -10.04 1.73
C GLY A 338 25.67 -8.76 1.77
N GLU A 339 24.48 -8.78 2.40
CA GLU A 339 23.61 -7.60 2.50
C GLU A 339 24.30 -6.40 3.14
N GLY A 340 25.15 -6.64 4.15
CA GLY A 340 25.92 -5.57 4.81
C GLY A 340 26.90 -4.88 3.86
N GLU A 341 27.55 -5.61 2.97
CA GLU A 341 28.49 -5.04 1.99
C GLU A 341 27.75 -4.27 0.90
N ILE A 342 26.61 -4.78 0.41
CA ILE A 342 25.75 -4.04 -0.53
C ILE A 342 25.29 -2.73 0.09
N ARG A 343 24.80 -2.77 1.33
CA ARG A 343 24.36 -1.57 2.07
C ARG A 343 25.50 -0.56 2.21
N LYS A 344 26.69 -1.00 2.59
CA LYS A 344 27.90 -0.18 2.68
C LYS A 344 28.22 0.50 1.34
N ASN A 345 28.18 -0.25 0.23
CA ASN A 345 28.46 0.27 -1.09
C ASN A 345 27.44 1.34 -1.52
N ILE A 346 26.17 1.15 -1.23
CA ILE A 346 25.09 2.13 -1.50
C ILE A 346 25.29 3.41 -0.67
N ILE A 347 25.68 3.27 0.61
CA ILE A 347 25.94 4.42 1.50
C ILE A 347 27.18 5.19 1.01
N ASN A 348 28.27 4.50 0.66
CA ASN A 348 29.49 5.10 0.15
C ASN A 348 29.32 5.76 -1.23
N ALA A 349 28.33 5.30 -2.02
CA ALA A 349 27.88 5.98 -3.26
C ALA A 349 27.04 7.23 -3.00
N ASP A 350 26.86 7.63 -1.74
CA ASP A 350 26.09 8.79 -1.28
C ASP A 350 24.64 8.81 -1.78
N LEU A 351 24.00 7.63 -1.84
CA LEU A 351 22.61 7.49 -2.33
C LEU A 351 21.57 7.58 -1.22
N VAL A 352 21.88 7.13 0.01
CA VAL A 352 20.92 7.12 1.13
C VAL A 352 20.72 8.54 1.65
N ASP A 353 19.50 9.06 1.50
CA ASP A 353 19.15 10.42 1.87
C ASP A 353 18.49 10.50 3.26
N CYS A 354 17.50 9.63 3.50
CA CYS A 354 16.84 9.56 4.80
C CYS A 354 16.40 8.12 5.11
N ILE A 355 16.43 7.77 6.40
CA ILE A 355 15.86 6.52 6.94
C ILE A 355 14.87 6.86 8.05
N VAL A 356 13.64 6.35 7.94
CA VAL A 356 12.59 6.54 8.95
C VAL A 356 12.24 5.19 9.58
N ALA A 357 12.45 5.01 10.88
CA ALA A 357 11.93 3.85 11.61
C ALA A 357 10.46 4.09 11.93
N MET A 358 9.58 3.24 11.38
CA MET A 358 8.14 3.38 11.52
C MET A 358 7.62 2.70 12.79
N PRO A 359 6.44 3.12 13.31
CA PRO A 359 5.75 2.42 14.38
C PRO A 359 5.44 0.97 13.99
N THR A 360 5.32 0.10 14.98
CA THR A 360 4.78 -1.25 14.80
C THR A 360 3.27 -1.21 14.58
N GLN A 361 2.69 -2.28 14.05
CA GLN A 361 1.24 -2.46 13.87
C GLN A 361 0.61 -1.51 12.81
N LEU A 362 1.41 -0.89 11.93
CA LEU A 362 0.88 -0.15 10.77
C LEU A 362 0.32 -1.10 9.70
N PHE A 363 0.92 -2.26 9.56
CA PHE A 363 0.43 -3.35 8.73
C PHE A 363 -0.36 -4.34 9.59
N TYR A 364 -1.18 -5.18 8.98
CA TYR A 364 -1.86 -6.29 9.70
C TYR A 364 -0.88 -7.38 10.16
N THR A 365 0.42 -7.15 10.01
CA THR A 365 1.51 -7.96 10.55
C THR A 365 2.24 -7.20 11.65
N GLN A 366 2.92 -7.92 12.54
CA GLN A 366 3.76 -7.31 13.58
C GLN A 366 5.19 -6.97 13.09
N ILE A 367 5.46 -7.14 11.79
CA ILE A 367 6.77 -6.87 11.22
C ILE A 367 7.04 -5.37 11.29
N PRO A 368 8.08 -4.92 12.02
CA PRO A 368 8.46 -3.52 12.02
C PRO A 368 9.08 -3.16 10.67
N VAL A 369 8.69 -2.02 10.13
CA VAL A 369 9.16 -1.52 8.84
C VAL A 369 9.90 -0.20 8.98
N SER A 370 10.70 0.08 7.97
CA SER A 370 11.39 1.36 7.79
C SER A 370 11.13 1.90 6.39
N LEU A 371 11.14 3.23 6.27
CA LEU A 371 11.13 3.91 4.98
C LEU A 371 12.56 4.27 4.62
N TRP A 372 12.94 3.90 3.41
CA TRP A 372 14.22 4.24 2.81
C TRP A 372 13.99 5.31 1.76
N PHE A 373 14.63 6.45 1.93
CA PHE A 373 14.67 7.49 0.91
C PHE A 373 16.06 7.58 0.31
N LEU A 374 16.13 7.48 -1.02
CA LEU A 374 17.37 7.61 -1.78
C LEU A 374 17.26 8.71 -2.82
N ALA A 375 18.40 9.33 -3.13
CA ALA A 375 18.50 10.33 -4.20
C ALA A 375 19.86 10.22 -4.90
N LYS A 376 19.88 10.26 -6.25
CA LYS A 376 21.16 10.27 -7.01
C LYS A 376 21.89 11.59 -6.91
N ASN A 377 21.18 12.70 -6.76
CA ASN A 377 21.74 14.02 -6.61
C ASN A 377 21.23 14.67 -5.34
N LYS A 378 21.77 14.25 -4.19
CA LYS A 378 21.41 14.75 -2.88
C LYS A 378 21.77 16.23 -2.74
N LYS A 379 20.91 17.02 -2.10
CA LYS A 379 21.25 18.39 -1.69
C LYS A 379 22.24 18.41 -0.53
N GLN A 380 22.07 17.51 0.46
CA GLN A 380 22.94 17.35 1.61
C GLN A 380 23.95 16.21 1.36
N LYS A 381 24.97 16.47 0.55
CA LYS A 381 26.00 15.49 0.20
C LYS A 381 26.79 15.00 1.42
N GLY A 382 27.06 13.69 1.46
CA GLY A 382 27.80 13.04 2.54
C GLY A 382 27.07 12.98 3.87
N LYS A 383 25.75 13.31 3.91
CA LYS A 383 24.92 13.27 5.10
C LYS A 383 23.67 12.43 4.87
N THR A 384 23.18 11.80 5.92
CA THR A 384 21.92 11.03 5.94
C THR A 384 21.09 11.47 7.13
N LEU A 385 19.80 11.72 6.90
CA LEU A 385 18.83 11.99 7.95
C LEU A 385 18.32 10.68 8.55
N PHE A 386 18.30 10.56 9.87
CA PHE A 386 17.64 9.49 10.59
C PHE A 386 16.45 10.04 11.36
N ILE A 387 15.29 9.41 11.22
CA ILE A 387 14.06 9.75 11.95
C ILE A 387 13.57 8.50 12.68
N ASP A 388 13.35 8.62 13.98
CA ASP A 388 12.75 7.58 14.81
C ASP A 388 11.28 7.92 15.06
N ALA A 389 10.41 7.48 14.17
CA ALA A 389 8.97 7.72 14.25
C ALA A 389 8.21 6.63 15.04
N ARG A 390 8.90 5.70 15.71
CA ARG A 390 8.28 4.55 16.41
C ARG A 390 7.27 4.93 17.48
N LYS A 391 7.36 6.14 18.04
CA LYS A 391 6.44 6.67 19.04
C LYS A 391 5.20 7.35 18.45
N LEU A 392 5.19 7.62 17.15
CA LEU A 392 4.10 8.30 16.46
C LEU A 392 2.92 7.36 16.21
N GLY A 393 1.80 7.94 15.82
CA GLY A 393 0.57 7.24 15.47
C GLY A 393 -0.28 6.84 16.66
N THR A 394 -1.55 6.61 16.38
CA THR A 394 -2.58 6.21 17.34
C THR A 394 -3.14 4.82 17.03
N MET A 395 -3.56 4.09 18.06
CA MET A 395 -4.21 2.79 17.87
C MET A 395 -5.67 3.00 17.47
N VAL A 396 -6.02 2.65 16.22
CA VAL A 396 -7.42 2.68 15.73
C VAL A 396 -8.18 1.40 16.08
N THR A 397 -7.45 0.29 16.25
CA THR A 397 -7.97 -0.96 16.80
C THR A 397 -6.93 -1.57 17.74
N ARG A 398 -7.28 -2.69 18.40
CA ARG A 398 -6.31 -3.42 19.24
C ARG A 398 -5.09 -3.97 18.47
N LYS A 399 -5.16 -4.02 17.14
CA LYS A 399 -4.14 -4.63 16.28
C LYS A 399 -3.57 -3.68 15.22
N LEU A 400 -4.23 -2.56 14.97
CA LEU A 400 -3.87 -1.62 13.92
C LEU A 400 -3.60 -0.24 14.50
N ARG A 401 -2.46 0.31 14.12
CA ARG A 401 -2.03 1.70 14.38
C ARG A 401 -2.11 2.49 13.06
N GLU A 402 -2.45 3.74 13.14
CA GLU A 402 -2.37 4.68 12.01
C GLU A 402 -1.60 5.93 12.40
N LEU A 403 -0.87 6.50 11.45
CA LEU A 403 -0.28 7.82 11.59
C LEU A 403 -1.36 8.88 11.34
N THR A 404 -1.39 9.88 12.19
CA THR A 404 -2.25 11.05 11.98
C THR A 404 -1.68 11.98 10.89
N ASP A 405 -2.46 12.96 10.46
CA ASP A 405 -2.00 13.96 9.50
C ASP A 405 -0.85 14.79 10.07
N GLU A 406 -0.89 15.07 11.37
CA GLU A 406 0.18 15.77 12.10
C GLU A 406 1.46 14.93 12.15
N ASP A 407 1.36 13.63 12.37
CA ASP A 407 2.51 12.72 12.37
C ASP A 407 3.20 12.68 11.00
N ILE A 408 2.40 12.54 9.93
CA ILE A 408 2.89 12.53 8.55
C ILE A 408 3.55 13.86 8.23
N LYS A 409 2.90 14.96 8.59
CA LYS A 409 3.43 16.31 8.41
C LYS A 409 4.73 16.52 9.17
N LYS A 410 4.83 16.06 10.43
CA LYS A 410 6.06 16.15 11.23
C LYS A 410 7.23 15.46 10.53
N ILE A 411 7.02 14.25 9.97
CA ILE A 411 8.06 13.53 9.23
C ILE A 411 8.46 14.30 7.96
N ALA A 412 7.49 14.77 7.18
CA ALA A 412 7.73 15.48 5.93
C ALA A 412 8.43 16.84 6.16
N ASP A 413 7.99 17.63 7.15
CA ASP A 413 8.61 18.91 7.52
C ASP A 413 10.05 18.72 7.98
N THR A 414 10.33 17.67 8.78
CA THR A 414 11.69 17.31 9.21
C THR A 414 12.59 16.99 8.02
N TYR A 415 12.08 16.22 7.06
CA TYR A 415 12.82 15.94 5.84
C TYR A 415 13.06 17.19 4.99
N ASN A 416 12.06 18.05 4.83
CA ASN A 416 12.21 19.30 4.09
C ASN A 416 13.23 20.23 4.74
N ALA A 417 13.20 20.39 6.08
CA ALA A 417 14.18 21.17 6.82
C ALA A 417 15.61 20.60 6.65
N PHE A 418 15.78 19.28 6.63
CA PHE A 418 17.05 18.64 6.31
C PHE A 418 17.54 19.00 4.91
N VAL A 419 16.65 18.86 3.91
CA VAL A 419 16.98 19.19 2.51
C VAL A 419 17.39 20.65 2.35
N ASP A 420 16.75 21.56 3.07
CA ASP A 420 17.05 23.00 3.05
C ASP A 420 18.24 23.40 3.93
N GLY A 421 18.77 22.45 4.73
CA GLY A 421 19.93 22.68 5.60
C GLY A 421 19.61 23.49 6.86
N THR A 422 18.35 23.57 7.25
CA THR A 422 17.85 24.31 8.42
C THR A 422 17.47 23.43 9.60
N LEU A 423 17.55 22.09 9.42
CA LEU A 423 17.18 21.13 10.46
C LEU A 423 18.16 21.20 11.64
N GLU A 424 17.61 21.31 12.83
CA GLU A 424 18.29 21.05 14.10
C GLU A 424 17.95 19.63 14.58
N ASP A 425 18.95 18.92 15.11
CA ASP A 425 18.75 17.58 15.65
C ASP A 425 17.81 17.61 16.87
N GLU A 426 16.82 16.71 16.91
CA GLU A 426 15.88 16.51 18.02
C GLU A 426 16.19 15.17 18.71
N LYS A 427 16.69 15.22 19.96
CA LYS A 427 17.01 14.01 20.74
C LYS A 427 15.81 13.08 20.83
N GLY A 428 16.02 11.82 20.50
CA GLY A 428 14.98 10.79 20.51
C GLY A 428 14.07 10.78 19.29
N PHE A 429 14.20 11.75 18.36
CA PHE A 429 13.36 11.82 17.16
C PHE A 429 14.18 11.88 15.86
N CYS A 430 15.08 12.85 15.68
CA CYS A 430 15.85 12.96 14.44
C CYS A 430 17.29 13.38 14.64
N ALA A 431 18.17 12.96 13.72
CA ALA A 431 19.56 13.39 13.68
C ALA A 431 20.12 13.36 12.26
N VAL A 432 20.97 14.33 11.93
CA VAL A 432 21.74 14.39 10.69
C VAL A 432 23.13 13.82 10.90
N VAL A 433 23.45 12.75 10.19
CA VAL A 433 24.68 11.96 10.43
C VAL A 433 25.55 11.93 9.17
N THR A 434 26.87 12.09 9.34
CA THR A 434 27.80 12.00 8.23
C THR A 434 28.06 10.54 7.81
N THR A 435 28.40 10.32 6.54
CA THR A 435 28.80 8.98 6.05
C THR A 435 29.95 8.39 6.89
N GLN A 436 30.87 9.23 7.40
CA GLN A 436 31.97 8.77 8.25
C GLN A 436 31.49 8.25 9.60
N ASP A 437 30.48 8.89 10.20
CA ASP A 437 29.93 8.44 11.48
C ASP A 437 29.06 7.19 11.29
N ILE A 438 28.37 7.03 10.15
CA ILE A 438 27.68 5.81 9.79
C ILE A 438 28.69 4.65 9.63
N ALA A 439 29.86 4.91 9.01
CA ALA A 439 30.92 3.92 8.87
C ALA A 439 31.46 3.43 10.22
N LYS A 440 31.56 4.31 11.23
CA LYS A 440 31.95 3.93 12.61
C LYS A 440 30.94 3.01 13.30
N GLN A 441 29.71 2.95 12.78
CA GLN A 441 28.63 2.08 13.24
C GLN A 441 28.43 0.87 12.32
N ASP A 442 29.46 0.40 11.64
CA ASP A 442 29.43 -0.75 10.71
C ASP A 442 28.36 -0.63 9.61
N TYR A 443 28.11 0.59 9.16
CA TYR A 443 27.08 0.91 8.16
C TYR A 443 25.68 0.42 8.54
N ILE A 444 25.39 0.28 9.83
CA ILE A 444 24.05 -0.04 10.34
C ILE A 444 23.19 1.24 10.29
N LEU A 445 21.99 1.14 9.73
CA LEU A 445 21.10 2.29 9.48
C LEU A 445 19.92 2.38 10.46
N THR A 446 19.98 1.71 11.61
CA THR A 446 18.90 1.76 12.61
C THR A 446 18.84 3.14 13.26
N PRO A 447 17.77 3.96 13.07
CA PRO A 447 17.71 5.34 13.54
C PRO A 447 17.98 5.52 15.02
N GLY A 448 17.46 4.61 15.88
CA GLY A 448 17.69 4.69 17.32
C GLY A 448 19.16 4.68 17.78
N ARG A 449 20.11 4.35 16.90
CA ARG A 449 21.57 4.46 17.18
C ARG A 449 22.08 5.90 17.08
N TYR A 450 21.36 6.75 16.36
CA TYR A 450 21.84 8.09 15.96
C TYR A 450 21.07 9.22 16.62
N VAL A 451 19.77 9.06 16.85
CA VAL A 451 18.89 10.12 17.37
C VAL A 451 19.07 10.41 18.88
N GLY A 452 19.89 9.60 19.57
CA GLY A 452 20.09 9.76 21.02
C GLY A 452 18.88 9.30 21.84
N ILE A 453 18.92 9.59 23.10
CA ILE A 453 17.84 9.27 24.06
C ILE A 453 17.17 10.59 24.43
N GLU A 454 15.84 10.62 24.36
CA GLU A 454 15.04 11.73 24.85
C GLU A 454 15.36 11.96 26.33
N GLU A 455 15.61 13.21 26.71
CA GLU A 455 15.80 13.55 28.09
C GLU A 455 14.48 13.26 28.83
N GLN A 456 14.47 12.19 29.60
CA GLN A 456 13.37 11.99 30.53
C GLN A 456 13.45 13.08 31.57
N GLU A 457 12.36 13.83 31.77
CA GLU A 457 12.25 14.68 32.92
C GLU A 457 12.57 13.81 34.16
N ASP A 458 13.62 14.19 34.86
CA ASP A 458 13.94 13.51 36.12
C ASP A 458 12.75 13.74 37.03
N ASP A 459 12.01 12.69 37.37
CA ASP A 459 10.86 12.75 38.27
C ASP A 459 11.28 13.16 39.72
N GLY A 460 12.55 13.63 39.88
CA GLY A 460 13.08 14.18 41.12
C GLY A 460 13.23 13.18 42.26
N GLY A 461 12.94 11.90 42.03
CA GLY A 461 13.06 10.86 43.06
C GLY A 461 14.51 10.38 43.21
N PRO A 462 15.06 10.29 44.46
CA PRO A 462 16.39 9.75 44.67
C PRO A 462 16.56 8.38 44.04
N PHE A 463 17.69 8.13 43.36
CA PHE A 463 18.00 6.86 42.69
C PHE A 463 17.81 5.65 43.60
N GLU A 464 18.22 5.76 44.88
CA GLU A 464 18.12 4.70 45.87
C GLU A 464 16.65 4.32 46.15
N VAL A 465 15.72 5.27 46.19
CA VAL A 465 14.29 5.04 46.37
C VAL A 465 13.69 4.33 45.14
N LYS A 466 14.06 4.79 43.94
CA LYS A 466 13.63 4.13 42.71
C LYS A 466 14.16 2.70 42.59
N MET A 467 15.43 2.49 42.90
CA MET A 467 16.05 1.16 42.90
C MET A 467 15.42 0.26 43.93
N GLY A 468 15.17 0.78 45.12
CA GLY A 468 14.48 -0.01 46.19
C GLY A 468 13.09 -0.47 45.74
N ARG A 469 12.30 0.40 45.11
CA ARG A 469 10.98 0.07 44.58
C ARG A 469 11.09 -0.98 43.45
N LEU A 470 11.95 -0.75 42.46
CA LEU A 470 12.09 -1.65 41.32
C LEU A 470 12.64 -3.03 41.71
N THR A 471 13.57 -3.09 42.65
CA THR A 471 14.07 -4.37 43.16
C THR A 471 13.04 -5.14 43.98
N SER A 472 12.18 -4.44 44.75
CA SER A 472 11.06 -5.07 45.41
C SER A 472 10.04 -5.64 44.44
N GLU A 473 9.63 -4.84 43.43
CA GLU A 473 8.71 -5.26 42.38
C GLU A 473 9.27 -6.46 41.56
N LEU A 474 10.56 -6.42 41.24
CA LEU A 474 11.24 -7.54 40.56
C LEU A 474 11.23 -8.82 41.44
N SER A 475 11.46 -8.69 42.75
CA SER A 475 11.41 -9.82 43.67
C SER A 475 10.01 -10.44 43.77
N GLU A 476 8.97 -9.61 43.75
CA GLU A 476 7.57 -10.07 43.73
C GLU A 476 7.26 -10.81 42.41
N LEU A 477 7.73 -10.27 41.29
CA LEU A 477 7.57 -10.90 39.95
C LEU A 477 8.30 -12.25 39.84
N PHE A 478 9.48 -12.39 40.45
CA PHE A 478 10.19 -13.68 40.53
C PHE A 478 9.42 -14.67 41.37
N THR A 479 8.90 -14.26 42.52
CA THR A 479 8.07 -15.11 43.37
C THR A 479 6.86 -15.63 42.63
N LYS A 480 6.14 -14.73 41.96
CA LYS A 480 4.96 -15.08 41.15
C LYS A 480 5.32 -15.99 39.96
N SER A 481 6.48 -15.77 39.34
CA SER A 481 6.99 -16.65 38.25
C SER A 481 7.20 -18.08 38.75
N HIS A 482 7.83 -18.25 39.92
CA HIS A 482 8.05 -19.58 40.51
C HIS A 482 6.73 -20.27 40.92
N GLU A 483 5.76 -19.50 41.44
CA GLU A 483 4.43 -20.03 41.75
C GLU A 483 3.72 -20.51 40.47
N LEU A 484 3.76 -19.74 39.40
CA LEU A 484 3.17 -20.11 38.11
C LEU A 484 3.87 -21.33 37.50
N GLU A 485 5.20 -21.41 37.62
CA GLU A 485 5.96 -22.57 37.16
C GLU A 485 5.53 -23.83 37.93
N ALA A 486 5.38 -23.76 39.26
CA ALA A 486 4.91 -24.87 40.05
C ALA A 486 3.49 -25.31 39.66
N GLN A 487 2.58 -24.36 39.44
CA GLN A 487 1.21 -24.66 38.96
C GLN A 487 1.19 -25.30 37.57
N ILE A 488 2.05 -24.86 36.66
CA ILE A 488 2.17 -25.46 35.34
C ILE A 488 2.67 -26.91 35.44
N LYS A 489 3.70 -27.16 36.25
CA LYS A 489 4.21 -28.52 36.50
C LYS A 489 3.16 -29.44 37.11
N GLU A 490 2.42 -28.95 38.09
CA GLU A 490 1.31 -29.70 38.75
C GLU A 490 0.21 -30.05 37.73
N ARG A 491 -0.24 -29.06 36.95
CA ARG A 491 -1.31 -29.27 35.97
C ARG A 491 -0.89 -30.19 34.82
N LEU A 492 0.34 -30.07 34.33
CA LEU A 492 0.87 -30.98 33.30
C LEU A 492 1.05 -32.39 33.83
N GLY A 493 1.56 -32.53 35.09
CA GLY A 493 1.65 -33.84 35.74
C GLY A 493 0.29 -34.51 35.88
N ALA A 494 -0.77 -33.77 36.20
CA ALA A 494 -2.14 -34.29 36.34
C ALA A 494 -2.70 -34.86 35.02
N ILE A 495 -2.18 -34.44 33.86
CA ILE A 495 -2.58 -34.95 32.53
C ILE A 495 -1.50 -35.86 31.90
N GLY A 496 -0.47 -36.26 32.70
CA GLY A 496 0.54 -37.24 32.28
C GLY A 496 1.74 -36.69 31.52
N PHE A 497 2.00 -35.37 31.57
CA PHE A 497 3.19 -34.74 30.98
C PHE A 497 4.10 -34.18 32.09
N GLU A 498 5.37 -34.59 32.09
CA GLU A 498 6.41 -34.04 32.97
C GLU A 498 7.27 -33.03 32.23
N ILE A 499 7.62 -31.89 32.92
CA ILE A 499 8.57 -30.86 32.47
C ILE A 499 9.58 -30.55 33.58
#